data_2376cb520382e3a78bca3d46a3ae1771
#
_entry.id   2376cb520382e3a78bca3d46a3ae1771
#
_cell.length_a   1.000
_cell.length_b   1.000
_cell.length_c   1.000
_cell.angle_alpha   90.00
_cell.angle_beta   90.00
_cell.angle_gamma   90.00
#
_symmetry.space_group_name_H-M   'P 1'
#
loop_
_entity.id
_entity.type
_entity.pdbx_description
1 polymer ?
#
loop_
_entity_poly.entity_id
_entity_poly.type
_entity_poly.pdbx_seq_one_letter_code
_entity_poly.pdbx_strand_id
1 'polypeptide(L)'
;MQQPRILLTTLNSKYIHMNLAIRLLYELNKNDERLSWKEFTIKEDAQEVANFCSTFEVVCFSCYIWNITQTMAVAKLIKLMSPTTQILVGGPEVTYDWGDVIQQPYIDYIIVGEGEIPFTQFLQLYPQVNQIANLVSKVNGDIQYHQHSTNFDLELYANTNPYQNDDTTTLANRVLYIETSRGCPYKCEFCLASLDNRVRYLPMEHIKSNLLYLMKYGKTIKFLDRTFNVKKDFTLEVFQFILDHAQPDTVFQFEITADILHPAIMQFIIDKVPKGMFRFEIGIQTVNQKANLEVSRKQNFEKTKEVILKLKDHVEMHLDLIVGLPLDYWDDNKNSFEEVFKLYPPELQLGFLKFLKGTPVREKYQQHGFVFDPVAPYQIIESNYLSKEQLANIVKLEHALEIYWNKKRLLQTLKYVTANYSIFNFFLELGQFFETRSSFFSYTALDIYTIANAFIQQHYADDKTLHQLLAIDYYLQHKIKPAQHFINEIDKKEKFSLLDELHLPHQKMRYTVLPISFNYQTFTITNTIVHEPQLLIIQYTGTSKPTVVDAIPAMVV
;
A
#
# COMPACT_ATOMS: atom_id res chain seq x y z
N MET A 1 -15.24 -39.45 -23.54
CA MET A 1 -14.13 -38.49 -23.48
C MET A 1 -14.00 -38.07 -22.04
N GLN A 2 -12.78 -37.98 -21.54
CA GLN A 2 -12.52 -37.49 -20.17
C GLN A 2 -12.93 -36.00 -20.12
N GLN A 3 -13.60 -35.60 -19.04
CA GLN A 3 -14.01 -34.19 -18.90
C GLN A 3 -12.76 -33.30 -18.75
N PRO A 4 -12.73 -32.10 -19.36
CA PRO A 4 -11.56 -31.21 -19.31
C PRO A 4 -11.33 -30.70 -17.89
N ARG A 5 -10.08 -30.77 -17.40
CA ARG A 5 -9.68 -30.17 -16.13
C ARG A 5 -9.47 -28.68 -16.33
N ILE A 6 -10.00 -27.88 -15.43
CA ILE A 6 -10.00 -26.41 -15.51
C ILE A 6 -9.25 -25.84 -14.29
N LEU A 7 -8.24 -25.02 -14.52
CA LEU A 7 -7.50 -24.32 -13.47
C LEU A 7 -7.91 -22.85 -13.41
N LEU A 8 -8.35 -22.40 -12.25
CA LEU A 8 -8.53 -20.97 -11.96
C LEU A 8 -7.31 -20.46 -11.19
N THR A 9 -6.63 -19.43 -11.68
CA THR A 9 -5.34 -19.02 -11.14
C THR A 9 -5.08 -17.51 -11.24
N THR A 10 -4.06 -17.06 -10.51
CA THR A 10 -3.52 -15.70 -10.56
C THR A 10 -2.06 -15.69 -10.08
N LEU A 11 -1.32 -14.64 -10.44
CA LEU A 11 0.01 -14.36 -9.90
C LEU A 11 -0.09 -13.15 -8.95
N ASN A 12 0.02 -13.38 -7.65
CA ASN A 12 -0.02 -12.32 -6.64
C ASN A 12 1.30 -11.52 -6.62
N SER A 13 1.24 -10.26 -6.23
CA SER A 13 2.45 -9.41 -6.11
C SER A 13 3.42 -9.92 -5.04
N LYS A 14 2.89 -10.46 -3.94
CA LYS A 14 3.64 -11.08 -2.83
C LYS A 14 2.81 -12.23 -2.23
N TYR A 15 3.50 -13.19 -1.62
CA TYR A 15 2.87 -14.34 -0.95
C TYR A 15 1.85 -13.95 0.13
N ILE A 16 2.09 -12.85 0.86
CA ILE A 16 1.17 -12.42 1.94
C ILE A 16 -0.21 -11.99 1.44
N HIS A 17 -0.36 -11.63 0.17
CA HIS A 17 -1.64 -11.22 -0.41
C HIS A 17 -2.40 -12.43 -0.94
N MET A 18 -3.69 -12.48 -0.63
CA MET A 18 -4.60 -13.49 -1.12
C MET A 18 -5.55 -12.89 -2.16
N ASN A 19 -5.82 -13.60 -3.24
CA ASN A 19 -6.72 -13.10 -4.28
C ASN A 19 -8.17 -13.48 -3.96
N LEU A 20 -9.00 -12.48 -3.63
CA LEU A 20 -10.42 -12.72 -3.30
C LEU A 20 -11.22 -13.16 -4.54
N ALA A 21 -10.91 -12.63 -5.74
CA ALA A 21 -11.72 -12.89 -6.94
C ALA A 21 -11.69 -14.37 -7.34
N ILE A 22 -10.51 -15.01 -7.39
CA ILE A 22 -10.45 -16.43 -7.75
C ILE A 22 -11.10 -17.33 -6.69
N ARG A 23 -10.98 -16.99 -5.41
CA ARG A 23 -11.65 -17.72 -4.33
C ARG A 23 -13.15 -17.66 -4.44
N LEU A 24 -13.67 -16.48 -4.73
CA LEU A 24 -15.10 -16.30 -4.90
C LEU A 24 -15.64 -17.05 -6.13
N LEU A 25 -14.96 -16.92 -7.28
CA LEU A 25 -15.34 -17.64 -8.48
C LEU A 25 -15.29 -19.16 -8.27
N TYR A 26 -14.30 -19.64 -7.52
CA TYR A 26 -14.22 -21.05 -7.13
C TYR A 26 -15.39 -21.44 -6.21
N GLU A 27 -15.65 -20.68 -5.16
CA GLU A 27 -16.69 -21.00 -4.18
C GLU A 27 -18.10 -21.00 -4.81
N LEU A 28 -18.38 -20.06 -5.73
CA LEU A 28 -19.64 -20.06 -6.49
C LEU A 28 -19.82 -21.28 -7.40
N ASN A 29 -18.72 -21.94 -7.77
CA ASN A 29 -18.72 -23.07 -8.71
C ASN A 29 -18.09 -24.36 -8.13
N LYS A 30 -17.97 -24.46 -6.80
CA LYS A 30 -17.27 -25.56 -6.11
C LYS A 30 -17.82 -26.99 -6.38
N ASN A 31 -19.03 -27.07 -6.88
CA ASN A 31 -19.67 -28.37 -7.24
C ASN A 31 -19.23 -28.88 -8.62
N ASP A 32 -18.46 -28.09 -9.40
CA ASP A 32 -17.89 -28.54 -10.66
C ASP A 32 -16.56 -29.27 -10.39
N GLU A 33 -16.57 -30.59 -10.43
CA GLU A 33 -15.42 -31.46 -10.13
C GLU A 33 -14.24 -31.24 -11.10
N ARG A 34 -14.46 -30.59 -12.26
CA ARG A 34 -13.40 -30.24 -13.21
C ARG A 34 -12.57 -29.08 -12.73
N LEU A 35 -13.13 -28.19 -11.85
CA LEU A 35 -12.54 -26.94 -11.43
C LEU A 35 -11.61 -27.13 -10.25
N SER A 36 -10.40 -26.63 -10.38
CA SER A 36 -9.45 -26.45 -9.29
C SER A 36 -8.87 -25.04 -9.32
N TRP A 37 -8.26 -24.62 -8.21
CA TRP A 37 -7.63 -23.30 -8.15
C TRP A 37 -6.26 -23.36 -7.49
N LYS A 38 -5.38 -22.41 -7.87
CA LYS A 38 -4.05 -22.25 -7.28
C LYS A 38 -3.55 -20.81 -7.46
N GLU A 39 -2.94 -20.25 -6.42
CA GLU A 39 -2.21 -18.98 -6.49
C GLU A 39 -0.72 -19.21 -6.70
N PHE A 40 -0.12 -18.34 -7.49
CA PHE A 40 1.32 -18.15 -7.64
C PHE A 40 1.69 -16.72 -7.26
N THR A 41 2.96 -16.40 -7.32
CA THR A 41 3.46 -15.03 -7.18
C THR A 41 4.21 -14.61 -8.45
N ILE A 42 4.26 -13.30 -8.71
CA ILE A 42 5.03 -12.74 -9.85
C ILE A 42 6.55 -12.99 -9.74
N LYS A 43 7.03 -13.50 -8.59
CA LYS A 43 8.43 -13.81 -8.35
C LYS A 43 8.80 -15.26 -8.68
N GLU A 44 7.80 -16.11 -8.86
CA GLU A 44 8.03 -17.50 -9.25
C GLU A 44 8.49 -17.58 -10.72
N ASP A 45 9.29 -18.58 -11.01
CA ASP A 45 9.79 -18.80 -12.37
C ASP A 45 8.63 -19.07 -13.34
N ALA A 46 8.54 -18.27 -14.42
CA ALA A 46 7.46 -18.37 -15.37
C ALA A 46 7.36 -19.72 -16.05
N GLN A 47 8.50 -20.42 -16.25
CA GLN A 47 8.53 -21.76 -16.86
C GLN A 47 7.96 -22.80 -15.89
N GLU A 48 8.28 -22.73 -14.59
CA GLU A 48 7.71 -23.62 -13.58
C GLU A 48 6.19 -23.44 -13.45
N VAL A 49 5.72 -22.19 -13.42
CA VAL A 49 4.29 -21.89 -13.42
C VAL A 49 3.62 -22.44 -14.68
N ALA A 50 4.21 -22.24 -15.85
CA ALA A 50 3.69 -22.73 -17.11
C ALA A 50 3.68 -24.29 -17.16
N ASN A 51 4.72 -24.95 -16.66
CA ASN A 51 4.79 -26.41 -16.57
C ASN A 51 3.61 -26.98 -15.75
N PHE A 52 3.30 -26.36 -14.62
CA PHE A 52 2.15 -26.76 -13.82
C PHE A 52 0.83 -26.51 -14.57
N CYS A 53 0.64 -25.31 -15.11
CA CYS A 53 -0.58 -24.90 -15.79
C CYS A 53 -0.86 -25.74 -17.06
N SER A 54 0.17 -26.11 -17.82
CA SER A 54 0.03 -26.90 -19.07
C SER A 54 -0.50 -28.33 -18.86
N THR A 55 -0.62 -28.79 -17.60
CA THR A 55 -1.27 -30.05 -17.27
C THR A 55 -2.80 -29.99 -17.32
N PHE A 56 -3.38 -28.80 -17.49
CA PHE A 56 -4.82 -28.56 -17.58
C PHE A 56 -5.26 -28.27 -19.02
N GLU A 57 -6.49 -28.65 -19.34
CA GLU A 57 -7.09 -28.41 -20.65
C GLU A 57 -7.56 -26.95 -20.81
N VAL A 58 -7.93 -26.29 -19.69
CA VAL A 58 -8.30 -24.87 -19.66
C VAL A 58 -7.61 -24.20 -18.47
N VAL A 59 -6.99 -23.03 -18.70
CA VAL A 59 -6.37 -22.22 -17.65
C VAL A 59 -6.98 -20.82 -17.66
N CYS A 60 -7.53 -20.42 -16.51
CA CYS A 60 -8.26 -19.18 -16.33
C CYS A 60 -7.46 -18.24 -15.42
N PHE A 61 -6.97 -17.11 -15.94
CA PHE A 61 -6.15 -16.14 -15.18
C PHE A 61 -6.94 -14.92 -14.75
N SER A 62 -6.79 -14.52 -13.49
CA SER A 62 -7.23 -13.21 -13.00
C SER A 62 -6.10 -12.19 -13.17
N CYS A 63 -6.35 -11.14 -13.99
CA CYS A 63 -5.37 -10.19 -14.51
C CYS A 63 -5.53 -8.81 -13.87
N TYR A 64 -4.43 -8.33 -13.31
CA TYR A 64 -4.29 -7.01 -12.69
C TYR A 64 -3.06 -6.29 -13.24
N ILE A 65 -2.98 -4.99 -13.01
CA ILE A 65 -1.85 -4.16 -13.45
C ILE A 65 -0.48 -4.68 -12.98
N TRP A 66 -0.42 -5.31 -11.82
CA TRP A 66 0.84 -5.82 -11.25
C TRP A 66 1.26 -7.19 -11.78
N ASN A 67 0.36 -7.94 -12.42
CA ASN A 67 0.67 -9.29 -12.88
C ASN A 67 0.51 -9.51 -14.39
N ILE A 68 -0.04 -8.55 -15.13
CA ILE A 68 -0.37 -8.74 -16.55
C ILE A 68 0.84 -9.17 -17.38
N THR A 69 1.99 -8.55 -17.16
CA THR A 69 3.22 -8.86 -17.92
C THR A 69 3.65 -10.31 -17.73
N GLN A 70 3.71 -10.77 -16.47
CA GLN A 70 4.07 -12.16 -16.14
C GLN A 70 2.97 -13.14 -16.57
N THR A 71 1.70 -12.78 -16.41
CA THR A 71 0.58 -13.62 -16.86
C THR A 71 0.64 -13.86 -18.36
N MET A 72 0.91 -12.84 -19.16
CA MET A 72 1.04 -12.98 -20.63
C MET A 72 2.27 -13.83 -21.00
N ALA A 73 3.39 -13.69 -20.28
CA ALA A 73 4.57 -14.53 -20.47
C ALA A 73 4.26 -16.01 -20.18
N VAL A 74 3.60 -16.30 -19.06
CA VAL A 74 3.18 -17.65 -18.69
C VAL A 74 2.19 -18.23 -19.70
N ALA A 75 1.17 -17.45 -20.14
CA ALA A 75 0.20 -17.90 -21.15
C ALA A 75 0.88 -18.28 -22.47
N LYS A 76 1.86 -17.48 -22.92
CA LYS A 76 2.67 -17.79 -24.10
C LYS A 76 3.45 -19.09 -23.94
N LEU A 77 4.08 -19.32 -22.79
CA LEU A 77 4.83 -20.56 -22.51
C LEU A 77 3.90 -21.77 -22.49
N ILE A 78 2.72 -21.68 -21.89
CA ILE A 78 1.72 -22.76 -21.91
C ILE A 78 1.37 -23.15 -23.34
N LYS A 79 1.09 -22.19 -24.23
CA LYS A 79 0.75 -22.48 -25.63
C LYS A 79 1.90 -23.10 -26.41
N LEU A 80 3.15 -22.77 -26.08
CA LEU A 80 4.34 -23.39 -26.69
C LEU A 80 4.48 -24.88 -26.29
N MET A 81 4.14 -25.23 -25.03
CA MET A 81 4.25 -26.58 -24.52
C MET A 81 3.04 -27.44 -24.80
N SER A 82 1.84 -26.84 -24.70
CA SER A 82 0.56 -27.47 -24.92
C SER A 82 -0.34 -26.58 -25.78
N PRO A 83 -0.20 -26.62 -27.12
CA PRO A 83 -0.97 -25.77 -28.04
C PRO A 83 -2.49 -25.91 -27.93
N THR A 84 -2.96 -27.04 -27.42
CA THR A 84 -4.39 -27.35 -27.24
C THR A 84 -4.98 -26.79 -25.95
N THR A 85 -4.16 -26.44 -24.94
CA THR A 85 -4.63 -25.81 -23.71
C THR A 85 -5.29 -24.47 -24.01
N GLN A 86 -6.53 -24.30 -23.58
CA GLN A 86 -7.28 -23.06 -23.77
C GLN A 86 -6.97 -22.07 -22.66
N ILE A 87 -6.74 -20.80 -23.02
CA ILE A 87 -6.42 -19.73 -22.09
C ILE A 87 -7.58 -18.73 -22.03
N LEU A 88 -8.18 -18.62 -20.84
CA LEU A 88 -9.18 -17.61 -20.51
C LEU A 88 -8.55 -16.58 -19.57
N VAL A 89 -8.72 -15.28 -19.87
CA VAL A 89 -8.28 -14.19 -19.01
C VAL A 89 -9.47 -13.32 -18.60
N GLY A 90 -9.43 -12.78 -17.37
CA GLY A 90 -10.44 -11.86 -16.86
C GLY A 90 -9.81 -10.89 -15.86
N GLY A 91 -10.56 -9.89 -15.44
CA GLY A 91 -10.11 -8.89 -14.49
C GLY A 91 -9.90 -7.50 -15.09
N PRO A 92 -9.59 -6.48 -14.25
CA PRO A 92 -9.62 -5.08 -14.66
C PRO A 92 -8.62 -4.75 -15.78
N GLU A 93 -7.51 -5.47 -15.86
CA GLU A 93 -6.45 -5.16 -16.82
C GLU A 93 -6.76 -5.59 -18.26
N VAL A 94 -7.70 -6.51 -18.45
CA VAL A 94 -8.10 -7.03 -19.76
C VAL A 94 -9.51 -6.62 -20.17
N THR A 95 -10.23 -5.90 -19.29
CA THR A 95 -11.63 -5.51 -19.50
C THR A 95 -11.78 -4.40 -20.55
N TYR A 96 -10.92 -3.36 -20.50
CA TYR A 96 -11.14 -2.16 -21.32
C TYR A 96 -10.46 -2.21 -22.69
N ASP A 97 -9.25 -2.77 -22.76
CA ASP A 97 -8.50 -2.95 -24.02
C ASP A 97 -8.52 -4.41 -24.50
N TRP A 98 -9.66 -5.09 -24.30
CA TRP A 98 -9.81 -6.51 -24.66
C TRP A 98 -9.51 -6.79 -26.14
N GLY A 99 -9.74 -5.81 -27.03
CA GLY A 99 -9.47 -5.95 -28.47
C GLY A 99 -8.01 -6.26 -28.77
N ASP A 100 -7.06 -5.60 -28.09
CA ASP A 100 -5.62 -5.84 -28.25
C ASP A 100 -5.20 -7.16 -27.58
N VAL A 101 -5.82 -7.49 -26.44
CA VAL A 101 -5.51 -8.71 -25.70
C VAL A 101 -5.94 -9.95 -26.47
N ILE A 102 -7.14 -9.95 -27.05
CA ILE A 102 -7.64 -11.11 -27.80
C ILE A 102 -6.85 -11.34 -29.11
N GLN A 103 -6.20 -10.35 -29.67
CA GLN A 103 -5.34 -10.53 -30.84
C GLN A 103 -4.11 -11.40 -30.54
N GLN A 104 -3.72 -11.53 -29.28
CA GLN A 104 -2.58 -12.37 -28.91
C GLN A 104 -2.86 -13.84 -29.28
N PRO A 105 -1.92 -14.55 -29.95
CA PRO A 105 -2.15 -15.90 -30.42
C PRO A 105 -2.31 -16.94 -29.31
N TYR A 106 -1.91 -16.57 -28.09
CA TYR A 106 -1.97 -17.42 -26.91
C TYR A 106 -3.17 -17.12 -25.99
N ILE A 107 -4.10 -16.24 -26.38
CA ILE A 107 -5.35 -15.96 -25.65
C ILE A 107 -6.52 -16.45 -26.48
N ASP A 108 -7.39 -17.28 -25.88
CA ASP A 108 -8.57 -17.85 -26.53
C ASP A 108 -9.87 -17.16 -26.10
N TYR A 109 -9.96 -16.77 -24.82
CA TYR A 109 -11.17 -16.19 -24.23
C TYR A 109 -10.84 -15.02 -23.30
N ILE A 110 -11.75 -14.02 -23.27
CA ILE A 110 -11.67 -12.92 -22.29
C ILE A 110 -13.04 -12.70 -21.67
N ILE A 111 -13.10 -12.67 -20.34
CA ILE A 111 -14.28 -12.19 -19.61
C ILE A 111 -14.11 -10.69 -19.38
N VAL A 112 -15.09 -9.91 -19.86
CA VAL A 112 -15.13 -8.44 -19.76
C VAL A 112 -16.06 -8.03 -18.60
N GLY A 113 -15.55 -7.25 -17.66
CA GLY A 113 -16.31 -6.79 -16.48
C GLY A 113 -16.35 -7.80 -15.35
N GLU A 114 -17.49 -7.88 -14.65
CA GLU A 114 -17.70 -8.81 -13.53
C GLU A 114 -17.73 -10.27 -14.00
N GLY A 115 -16.96 -11.12 -13.33
CA GLY A 115 -16.68 -12.47 -13.79
C GLY A 115 -17.67 -13.55 -13.37
N GLU A 116 -18.50 -13.30 -12.37
CA GLU A 116 -19.29 -14.33 -11.68
C GLU A 116 -20.26 -15.05 -12.62
N ILE A 117 -21.09 -14.30 -13.35
CA ILE A 117 -22.07 -14.90 -14.28
C ILE A 117 -21.36 -15.53 -15.50
N PRO A 118 -20.50 -14.79 -16.25
CA PRO A 118 -19.90 -15.35 -17.46
C PRO A 118 -18.98 -16.53 -17.17
N PHE A 119 -18.28 -16.56 -16.02
CA PHE A 119 -17.45 -17.68 -15.64
C PHE A 119 -18.28 -18.94 -15.32
N THR A 120 -19.37 -18.78 -14.55
CA THR A 120 -20.29 -19.90 -14.28
C THR A 120 -20.90 -20.45 -15.56
N GLN A 121 -21.33 -19.57 -16.48
CA GLN A 121 -21.84 -20.00 -17.78
C GLN A 121 -20.75 -20.66 -18.65
N PHE A 122 -19.52 -20.17 -18.58
CA PHE A 122 -18.38 -20.80 -19.26
C PHE A 122 -18.18 -22.24 -18.80
N LEU A 123 -18.18 -22.50 -17.51
CA LEU A 123 -18.05 -23.85 -16.97
C LEU A 123 -19.19 -24.76 -17.44
N GLN A 124 -20.44 -24.25 -17.46
CA GLN A 124 -21.63 -25.04 -17.83
C GLN A 124 -21.67 -25.37 -19.32
N LEU A 125 -21.23 -24.43 -20.18
CA LEU A 125 -21.41 -24.53 -21.64
C LEU A 125 -20.17 -24.97 -22.39
N TYR A 126 -18.98 -24.92 -21.78
CA TYR A 126 -17.72 -25.29 -22.44
C TYR A 126 -17.78 -26.73 -22.99
N PRO A 127 -17.42 -26.95 -24.28
CA PRO A 127 -16.76 -26.02 -25.20
C PRO A 127 -17.69 -25.14 -26.06
N GLN A 128 -19.01 -25.18 -25.93
CA GLN A 128 -19.98 -24.40 -26.72
C GLN A 128 -20.23 -23.01 -26.10
N VAL A 129 -19.23 -22.15 -26.11
CA VAL A 129 -19.23 -20.87 -25.35
C VAL A 129 -19.71 -19.64 -26.14
N ASN A 130 -20.14 -19.79 -27.40
CA ASN A 130 -20.34 -18.70 -28.36
C ASN A 130 -21.45 -17.71 -27.98
N GLN A 131 -22.32 -18.01 -27.03
CA GLN A 131 -23.48 -17.17 -26.65
C GLN A 131 -23.37 -16.60 -25.23
N ILE A 132 -22.22 -16.76 -24.58
CA ILE A 132 -22.02 -16.26 -23.22
C ILE A 132 -21.89 -14.75 -23.24
N ALA A 133 -22.75 -14.07 -22.49
CA ALA A 133 -22.69 -12.62 -22.33
C ALA A 133 -21.37 -12.19 -21.68
N ASN A 134 -20.79 -11.10 -22.16
CA ASN A 134 -19.51 -10.55 -21.70
C ASN A 134 -18.29 -11.48 -21.89
N LEU A 135 -18.42 -12.53 -22.69
CA LEU A 135 -17.30 -13.34 -23.14
C LEU A 135 -16.85 -12.91 -24.54
N VAL A 136 -15.58 -12.61 -24.68
CA VAL A 136 -14.91 -12.46 -26.00
C VAL A 136 -14.28 -13.82 -26.33
N SER A 137 -14.48 -14.31 -27.54
CA SER A 137 -13.94 -15.58 -28.03
C SER A 137 -13.48 -15.49 -29.47
N LYS A 138 -12.55 -16.37 -29.86
CA LYS A 138 -12.17 -16.59 -31.28
C LYS A 138 -12.91 -17.81 -31.82
N VAL A 139 -13.72 -17.60 -32.84
CA VAL A 139 -14.46 -18.68 -33.52
C VAL A 139 -14.10 -18.67 -34.99
N ASN A 140 -13.46 -19.74 -35.47
CA ASN A 140 -13.00 -19.86 -36.88
C ASN A 140 -12.13 -18.70 -37.38
N GLY A 141 -11.38 -18.04 -36.47
CA GLY A 141 -10.55 -16.87 -36.77
C GLY A 141 -11.25 -15.53 -36.56
N ASP A 142 -12.56 -15.49 -36.41
CA ASP A 142 -13.33 -14.29 -36.16
C ASP A 142 -13.50 -14.04 -34.63
N ILE A 143 -13.44 -12.76 -34.26
CA ILE A 143 -13.67 -12.35 -32.85
C ILE A 143 -15.18 -12.17 -32.65
N GLN A 144 -15.72 -12.87 -31.67
CA GLN A 144 -17.11 -12.73 -31.24
C GLN A 144 -17.16 -12.14 -29.83
N TYR A 145 -18.06 -11.16 -29.63
CA TYR A 145 -18.30 -10.54 -28.34
C TYR A 145 -19.78 -10.17 -28.20
N HIS A 146 -20.41 -10.74 -27.17
CA HIS A 146 -21.79 -10.45 -26.81
C HIS A 146 -21.82 -9.55 -25.59
N GLN A 147 -21.76 -8.24 -25.83
CA GLN A 147 -21.80 -7.26 -24.75
C GLN A 147 -23.15 -7.29 -24.04
N HIS A 148 -23.11 -7.33 -22.72
CA HIS A 148 -24.29 -7.24 -21.87
C HIS A 148 -24.01 -6.36 -20.66
N SER A 149 -24.93 -5.46 -20.35
CA SER A 149 -24.77 -4.43 -19.30
C SER A 149 -25.35 -4.81 -17.93
N THR A 150 -25.35 -6.10 -17.58
CA THR A 150 -25.82 -6.54 -16.26
C THR A 150 -24.68 -6.61 -15.27
N ASN A 151 -24.87 -5.91 -14.13
CA ASN A 151 -24.06 -6.12 -12.96
C ASN A 151 -24.52 -7.39 -12.24
N PHE A 152 -23.57 -8.10 -11.62
CA PHE A 152 -23.87 -9.23 -10.78
C PHE A 152 -24.76 -8.82 -9.59
N ASP A 153 -25.80 -9.62 -9.31
CA ASP A 153 -26.62 -9.40 -8.14
C ASP A 153 -25.88 -9.86 -6.88
N LEU A 154 -25.51 -8.91 -6.03
CA LEU A 154 -24.73 -9.19 -4.82
C LEU A 154 -25.50 -10.04 -3.79
N GLU A 155 -26.82 -10.14 -3.87
CA GLU A 155 -27.60 -11.07 -3.05
C GLU A 155 -27.23 -12.55 -3.30
N LEU A 156 -26.73 -12.87 -4.50
CA LEU A 156 -26.26 -14.22 -4.83
C LEU A 156 -24.97 -14.62 -4.07
N TYR A 157 -24.33 -13.69 -3.41
CA TYR A 157 -23.23 -13.97 -2.47
C TYR A 157 -23.71 -14.53 -1.13
N ALA A 158 -24.99 -14.39 -0.82
CA ALA A 158 -25.53 -14.86 0.45
C ALA A 158 -25.09 -16.31 0.71
N ASN A 159 -24.53 -16.56 1.89
CA ASN A 159 -24.01 -17.86 2.33
C ASN A 159 -22.71 -18.35 1.64
N THR A 160 -22.00 -17.52 0.88
CA THR A 160 -20.66 -17.86 0.37
C THR A 160 -19.56 -17.47 1.38
N ASN A 161 -18.54 -18.32 1.52
CA ASN A 161 -17.32 -17.99 2.26
C ASN A 161 -16.11 -18.24 1.36
N PRO A 162 -15.52 -17.21 0.75
CA PRO A 162 -14.42 -17.36 -0.19
C PRO A 162 -13.17 -18.07 0.37
N TYR A 163 -13.03 -18.09 1.70
CA TYR A 163 -11.86 -18.67 2.39
C TYR A 163 -12.12 -20.07 2.96
N GLN A 164 -13.29 -20.65 2.71
CA GLN A 164 -13.67 -21.94 3.31
C GLN A 164 -12.73 -23.08 2.94
N ASN A 165 -12.10 -23.01 1.77
CA ASN A 165 -11.22 -24.05 1.24
C ASN A 165 -9.72 -23.74 1.45
N ASP A 166 -9.38 -22.68 2.17
CA ASP A 166 -8.00 -22.35 2.51
C ASP A 166 -7.54 -23.12 3.76
N ASP A 167 -6.25 -23.41 3.84
CA ASP A 167 -5.63 -23.93 5.06
C ASP A 167 -5.62 -22.84 6.16
N THR A 168 -6.46 -23.02 7.15
CA THR A 168 -6.65 -22.06 8.27
C THR A 168 -5.38 -21.79 9.06
N THR A 169 -4.39 -22.70 9.04
CA THR A 169 -3.10 -22.51 9.74
C THR A 169 -2.24 -21.44 9.09
N THR A 170 -2.44 -21.15 7.82
CA THR A 170 -1.68 -20.16 7.04
C THR A 170 -2.30 -18.77 7.09
N LEU A 171 -3.60 -18.64 7.37
CA LEU A 171 -4.36 -17.39 7.26
C LEU A 171 -3.85 -16.29 8.20
N ALA A 172 -3.40 -16.64 9.40
CA ALA A 172 -2.87 -15.68 10.38
C ALA A 172 -1.63 -14.90 9.89
N ASN A 173 -0.89 -15.46 8.91
CA ASN A 173 0.31 -14.84 8.33
C ASN A 173 0.04 -14.17 6.96
N ARG A 174 -1.22 -14.05 6.57
CA ARG A 174 -1.66 -13.48 5.30
C ARG A 174 -2.50 -12.22 5.53
N VAL A 175 -2.58 -11.39 4.51
CA VAL A 175 -3.57 -10.30 4.46
C VAL A 175 -4.84 -10.86 3.85
N LEU A 176 -5.91 -10.90 4.64
CA LEU A 176 -7.22 -11.38 4.21
C LEU A 176 -8.04 -10.20 3.70
N TYR A 177 -8.75 -10.40 2.62
CA TYR A 177 -9.54 -9.37 1.98
C TYR A 177 -11.03 -9.64 2.17
N ILE A 178 -11.79 -8.57 2.42
CA ILE A 178 -13.26 -8.62 2.43
C ILE A 178 -13.79 -7.51 1.54
N GLU A 179 -14.82 -7.84 0.78
CA GLU A 179 -15.62 -6.90 0.02
C GLU A 179 -16.95 -6.71 0.74
N THR A 180 -17.37 -5.45 0.98
CA THR A 180 -18.68 -5.15 1.57
C THR A 180 -19.53 -4.31 0.63
N SER A 181 -18.91 -3.66 -0.35
CA SER A 181 -19.58 -2.95 -1.43
C SER A 181 -18.75 -2.92 -2.72
N ARG A 182 -19.42 -2.72 -3.85
CA ARG A 182 -18.83 -2.46 -5.17
C ARG A 182 -19.23 -1.11 -5.70
N GLY A 183 -18.33 -0.50 -6.48
CA GLY A 183 -18.50 0.83 -7.05
C GLY A 183 -17.97 1.93 -6.15
N CYS A 184 -17.92 3.17 -6.67
CA CYS A 184 -17.46 4.34 -5.95
C CYS A 184 -18.30 5.56 -6.37
N PRO A 185 -18.83 6.38 -5.44
CA PRO A 185 -19.69 7.51 -5.80
C PRO A 185 -18.94 8.67 -6.47
N TYR A 186 -17.59 8.61 -6.47
CA TYR A 186 -16.74 9.63 -7.04
C TYR A 186 -16.38 9.35 -8.50
N LYS A 187 -16.00 10.40 -9.23
CA LYS A 187 -15.69 10.36 -10.66
C LYS A 187 -14.24 10.73 -10.95
N CYS A 188 -13.31 10.37 -10.06
CA CYS A 188 -11.89 10.67 -10.23
C CYS A 188 -11.34 10.03 -11.51
N GLU A 189 -10.87 10.84 -12.46
CA GLU A 189 -10.53 10.42 -13.82
C GLU A 189 -9.34 9.47 -13.92
N PHE A 190 -8.50 9.39 -12.90
CA PHE A 190 -7.36 8.47 -12.82
C PHE A 190 -7.72 7.10 -12.21
N CYS A 191 -8.95 6.91 -11.70
CA CYS A 191 -9.30 5.76 -10.90
C CYS A 191 -10.27 4.83 -11.62
N LEU A 192 -9.95 3.53 -11.70
CA LEU A 192 -10.83 2.51 -12.30
C LEU A 192 -12.17 2.37 -11.55
N ALA A 193 -12.18 2.55 -10.23
CA ALA A 193 -13.39 2.43 -9.43
C ALA A 193 -14.46 3.49 -9.77
N SER A 194 -14.05 4.62 -10.35
CA SER A 194 -14.97 5.68 -10.79
C SER A 194 -15.77 5.33 -12.05
N LEU A 195 -15.41 4.26 -12.74
CA LEU A 195 -16.11 3.78 -13.93
C LEU A 195 -17.41 3.05 -13.58
N ASP A 196 -17.53 2.53 -12.33
CA ASP A 196 -18.79 2.09 -11.73
C ASP A 196 -19.16 3.05 -10.58
N ASN A 197 -19.94 4.08 -10.89
CA ASN A 197 -20.32 5.11 -9.92
C ASN A 197 -21.57 4.77 -9.08
N ARG A 198 -22.10 3.56 -9.23
CA ARG A 198 -23.23 3.05 -8.46
C ARG A 198 -22.72 2.14 -7.34
N VAL A 199 -22.75 2.64 -6.10
CA VAL A 199 -22.37 1.81 -4.94
C VAL A 199 -23.46 0.80 -4.64
N ARG A 200 -23.10 -0.49 -4.71
CA ARG A 200 -23.96 -1.65 -4.37
C ARG A 200 -23.37 -2.33 -3.13
N TYR A 201 -24.18 -2.58 -2.12
CA TYR A 201 -23.75 -3.19 -0.86
C TYR A 201 -24.09 -4.69 -0.85
N LEU A 202 -23.23 -5.49 -0.24
CA LEU A 202 -23.55 -6.87 0.09
C LEU A 202 -24.54 -6.93 1.26
N PRO A 203 -25.32 -8.03 1.39
CA PRO A 203 -26.18 -8.23 2.56
C PRO A 203 -25.39 -8.20 3.87
N MET A 204 -25.90 -7.50 4.88
CA MET A 204 -25.21 -7.32 6.17
C MET A 204 -24.93 -8.66 6.86
N GLU A 205 -25.86 -9.61 6.80
CA GLU A 205 -25.67 -10.94 7.40
C GLU A 205 -24.53 -11.72 6.75
N HIS A 206 -24.36 -11.57 5.42
CA HIS A 206 -23.20 -12.14 4.71
C HIS A 206 -21.89 -11.50 5.18
N ILE A 207 -21.86 -10.15 5.28
CA ILE A 207 -20.69 -9.42 5.76
C ILE A 207 -20.30 -9.87 7.17
N LYS A 208 -21.26 -9.95 8.09
CA LYS A 208 -21.05 -10.39 9.47
C LYS A 208 -20.53 -11.83 9.55
N SER A 209 -21.12 -12.73 8.78
CA SER A 209 -20.70 -14.14 8.73
C SER A 209 -19.24 -14.28 8.26
N ASN A 210 -18.89 -13.60 7.17
CA ASN A 210 -17.50 -13.62 6.67
C ASN A 210 -16.53 -12.95 7.66
N LEU A 211 -16.91 -11.82 8.27
CA LEU A 211 -16.07 -11.16 9.29
C LEU A 211 -15.79 -12.10 10.47
N LEU A 212 -16.78 -12.83 10.98
CA LEU A 212 -16.56 -13.80 12.06
C LEU A 212 -15.51 -14.85 11.68
N TYR A 213 -15.59 -15.37 10.43
CA TYR A 213 -14.61 -16.33 9.94
C TYR A 213 -13.21 -15.71 9.85
N LEU A 214 -13.11 -14.53 9.25
CA LEU A 214 -11.83 -13.84 9.08
C LEU A 214 -11.20 -13.44 10.41
N MET A 215 -11.98 -12.94 11.37
CA MET A 215 -11.51 -12.59 12.73
C MET A 215 -11.05 -13.81 13.53
N LYS A 216 -11.63 -14.98 13.26
CA LYS A 216 -11.21 -16.22 13.92
C LYS A 216 -9.82 -16.70 13.47
N TYR A 217 -9.48 -16.55 12.20
CA TYR A 217 -8.28 -17.13 11.61
C TYR A 217 -7.22 -16.13 11.14
N GLY A 218 -7.61 -14.87 10.88
CA GLY A 218 -6.74 -13.82 10.35
C GLY A 218 -6.32 -12.81 11.41
N LYS A 219 -5.19 -12.14 11.15
CA LYS A 219 -4.68 -11.01 11.95
C LYS A 219 -4.76 -9.67 11.24
N THR A 220 -4.75 -9.68 9.92
CA THR A 220 -4.89 -8.48 9.11
C THR A 220 -6.01 -8.67 8.12
N ILE A 221 -7.06 -7.86 8.25
CA ILE A 221 -8.24 -7.89 7.40
C ILE A 221 -8.35 -6.55 6.68
N LYS A 222 -8.28 -6.58 5.33
CA LYS A 222 -8.36 -5.38 4.51
C LYS A 222 -9.69 -5.35 3.75
N PHE A 223 -10.42 -4.24 3.91
CA PHE A 223 -11.63 -3.96 3.14
C PHE A 223 -11.26 -3.47 1.74
N LEU A 224 -11.92 -4.01 0.72
CA LEU A 224 -11.69 -3.64 -0.69
C LEU A 224 -12.59 -2.50 -1.16
N ASP A 225 -13.47 -2.04 -0.30
CA ASP A 225 -14.38 -0.92 -0.56
C ASP A 225 -13.58 0.36 -0.83
N ARG A 226 -13.85 1.02 -1.96
CA ARG A 226 -13.09 2.22 -2.40
C ARG A 226 -13.38 3.48 -1.60
N THR A 227 -14.47 3.51 -0.87
CA THR A 227 -14.82 4.56 0.10
C THR A 227 -15.75 3.94 1.12
N PHE A 228 -15.19 3.40 2.17
CA PHE A 228 -15.94 2.65 3.17
C PHE A 228 -16.96 3.50 3.93
N ASN A 229 -16.64 4.79 4.15
CA ASN A 229 -17.43 5.70 4.98
C ASN A 229 -18.54 6.48 4.25
N VAL A 230 -19.04 5.98 3.11
CA VAL A 230 -20.11 6.65 2.35
C VAL A 230 -21.43 6.68 3.13
N LYS A 231 -21.80 5.58 3.77
CA LYS A 231 -23.05 5.47 4.56
C LYS A 231 -22.73 5.39 6.06
N LYS A 232 -23.10 6.43 6.81
CA LYS A 232 -22.85 6.55 8.26
C LYS A 232 -23.31 5.32 9.05
N ASP A 233 -24.57 4.90 8.88
CA ASP A 233 -25.16 3.86 9.71
C ASP A 233 -24.57 2.49 9.38
N PHE A 234 -24.29 2.21 8.11
CA PHE A 234 -23.58 1.02 7.67
C PHE A 234 -22.17 0.96 8.29
N THR A 235 -21.42 2.06 8.22
CA THR A 235 -20.07 2.14 8.79
C THR A 235 -20.07 1.88 10.29
N LEU A 236 -20.99 2.50 11.03
CA LEU A 236 -21.12 2.32 12.48
C LEU A 236 -21.53 0.89 12.84
N GLU A 237 -22.43 0.26 12.07
CA GLU A 237 -22.85 -1.11 12.30
C GLU A 237 -21.68 -2.10 12.12
N VAL A 238 -20.91 -1.96 11.05
CA VAL A 238 -19.73 -2.80 10.80
C VAL A 238 -18.66 -2.57 11.88
N PHE A 239 -18.38 -1.31 12.26
CA PHE A 239 -17.41 -1.00 13.29
C PHE A 239 -17.81 -1.57 14.66
N GLN A 240 -19.09 -1.42 15.06
CA GLN A 240 -19.58 -2.00 16.30
C GLN A 240 -19.46 -3.52 16.28
N PHE A 241 -19.84 -4.17 15.17
CA PHE A 241 -19.73 -5.61 15.02
C PHE A 241 -18.28 -6.11 15.15
N ILE A 242 -17.33 -5.37 14.55
CA ILE A 242 -15.90 -5.67 14.72
C ILE A 242 -15.49 -5.59 16.19
N LEU A 243 -15.86 -4.50 16.89
CA LEU A 243 -15.49 -4.34 18.31
C LEU A 243 -16.07 -5.43 19.20
N ASP A 244 -17.26 -5.91 18.90
CA ASP A 244 -17.94 -6.95 19.68
C ASP A 244 -17.31 -8.35 19.51
N HIS A 245 -16.56 -8.60 18.41
CA HIS A 245 -16.13 -9.95 18.04
C HIS A 245 -14.63 -10.10 17.73
N ALA A 246 -13.90 -8.99 17.52
CA ALA A 246 -12.49 -9.04 17.10
C ALA A 246 -11.56 -9.54 18.23
N GLN A 247 -10.50 -10.25 17.84
CA GLN A 247 -9.39 -10.54 18.74
C GLN A 247 -8.54 -9.28 18.97
N PRO A 248 -7.91 -9.11 20.16
CA PRO A 248 -7.19 -7.89 20.51
C PRO A 248 -6.04 -7.50 19.56
N ASP A 249 -5.43 -8.48 18.88
CA ASP A 249 -4.28 -8.27 17.97
C ASP A 249 -4.69 -8.26 16.47
N THR A 250 -5.99 -8.19 16.18
CA THR A 250 -6.50 -8.10 14.81
C THR A 250 -6.52 -6.65 14.33
N VAL A 251 -5.97 -6.41 13.13
CA VAL A 251 -5.92 -5.11 12.48
C VAL A 251 -6.88 -5.08 11.30
N PHE A 252 -7.69 -4.02 11.22
CA PHE A 252 -8.64 -3.80 10.12
C PHE A 252 -8.22 -2.57 9.32
N GLN A 253 -8.10 -2.72 7.99
CA GLN A 253 -7.69 -1.66 7.08
C GLN A 253 -8.86 -1.22 6.20
N PHE A 254 -9.09 0.10 6.12
CA PHE A 254 -10.19 0.69 5.38
C PHE A 254 -9.69 1.81 4.47
N GLU A 255 -10.15 1.86 3.21
CA GLU A 255 -10.00 3.04 2.37
C GLU A 255 -11.15 4.01 2.67
N ILE A 256 -10.84 5.23 3.09
CA ILE A 256 -11.85 6.25 3.45
C ILE A 256 -11.62 7.56 2.72
N THR A 257 -12.70 8.33 2.57
CA THR A 257 -12.63 9.73 2.16
C THR A 257 -12.82 10.60 3.41
N ALA A 258 -11.74 11.23 3.87
CA ALA A 258 -11.72 11.83 5.20
C ALA A 258 -12.60 13.09 5.34
N ASP A 259 -12.66 13.94 4.31
CA ASP A 259 -13.45 15.19 4.35
C ASP A 259 -14.98 15.00 4.41
N ILE A 260 -15.47 13.77 4.16
CA ILE A 260 -16.87 13.40 4.34
C ILE A 260 -17.11 12.55 5.59
N LEU A 261 -16.08 12.29 6.41
CA LEU A 261 -16.21 11.45 7.60
C LEU A 261 -17.20 12.10 8.59
N HIS A 262 -18.30 11.39 8.86
CA HIS A 262 -19.36 11.93 9.69
C HIS A 262 -18.89 12.09 11.15
N PRO A 263 -19.24 13.21 11.85
CA PRO A 263 -18.82 13.43 13.25
C PRO A 263 -19.14 12.29 14.21
N ALA A 264 -20.27 11.59 14.04
CA ALA A 264 -20.62 10.44 14.86
C ALA A 264 -19.66 9.26 14.69
N ILE A 265 -19.10 9.06 13.47
CA ILE A 265 -18.08 8.02 13.22
C ILE A 265 -16.77 8.41 13.90
N MET A 266 -16.36 9.69 13.80
CA MET A 266 -15.17 10.19 14.51
C MET A 266 -15.29 9.99 16.02
N GLN A 267 -16.43 10.39 16.60
CA GLN A 267 -16.67 10.25 18.05
C GLN A 267 -16.67 8.78 18.47
N PHE A 268 -17.29 7.90 17.66
CA PHE A 268 -17.26 6.45 17.90
C PHE A 268 -15.83 5.90 17.94
N ILE A 269 -14.99 6.34 17.01
CA ILE A 269 -13.58 5.90 16.97
C ILE A 269 -12.82 6.37 18.20
N ILE A 270 -12.96 7.65 18.58
CA ILE A 270 -12.28 8.23 19.73
C ILE A 270 -12.68 7.54 21.04
N ASP A 271 -13.98 7.24 21.21
CA ASP A 271 -14.51 6.70 22.46
C ASP A 271 -14.30 5.19 22.61
N LYS A 272 -14.28 4.43 21.51
CA LYS A 272 -14.45 2.99 21.57
C LYS A 272 -13.35 2.17 20.91
N VAL A 273 -12.68 2.69 19.86
CA VAL A 273 -11.74 1.87 19.09
C VAL A 273 -10.39 1.77 19.79
N PRO A 274 -9.92 0.56 20.11
CA PRO A 274 -8.58 0.35 20.66
C PRO A 274 -7.50 0.85 19.70
N LYS A 275 -6.49 1.53 20.23
CA LYS A 275 -5.37 2.01 19.44
C LYS A 275 -4.67 0.86 18.70
N GLY A 276 -4.43 1.04 17.40
CA GLY A 276 -3.79 0.05 16.53
C GLY A 276 -4.74 -0.97 15.90
N MET A 277 -6.02 -1.01 16.30
CA MET A 277 -7.00 -1.92 15.70
C MET A 277 -7.44 -1.48 14.32
N PHE A 278 -7.65 -0.18 14.10
CA PHE A 278 -8.04 0.37 12.80
C PHE A 278 -6.87 1.08 12.12
N ARG A 279 -6.77 0.87 10.81
CA ARG A 279 -5.86 1.57 9.92
C ARG A 279 -6.66 2.15 8.76
N PHE A 280 -6.48 3.46 8.51
CA PHE A 280 -7.13 4.16 7.41
C PHE A 280 -6.14 4.48 6.30
N GLU A 281 -6.52 4.17 5.07
CA GLU A 281 -5.87 4.61 3.85
C GLU A 281 -6.65 5.82 3.33
N ILE A 282 -5.99 6.98 3.23
CA ILE A 282 -6.62 8.26 2.90
C ILE A 282 -5.90 8.86 1.69
N GLY A 283 -6.58 8.81 0.55
CA GLY A 283 -6.07 9.47 -0.65
C GLY A 283 -6.26 10.99 -0.55
N ILE A 284 -5.18 11.74 -0.45
CA ILE A 284 -5.16 13.21 -0.58
C ILE A 284 -4.91 13.59 -2.03
N GLN A 285 -3.98 12.92 -2.66
CA GLN A 285 -3.51 13.01 -4.03
C GLN A 285 -2.69 14.29 -4.28
N THR A 286 -3.27 15.47 -4.08
CA THR A 286 -2.63 16.79 -4.09
C THR A 286 -3.44 17.77 -3.26
N VAL A 287 -2.80 18.80 -2.71
CA VAL A 287 -3.51 19.94 -2.09
C VAL A 287 -3.88 21.01 -3.11
N ASN A 288 -3.39 20.90 -4.36
CA ASN A 288 -3.71 21.80 -5.45
C ASN A 288 -5.16 21.60 -5.91
N GLN A 289 -6.03 22.54 -5.54
CA GLN A 289 -7.46 22.47 -5.87
C GLN A 289 -7.74 22.47 -7.37
N LYS A 290 -6.90 23.15 -8.19
CA LYS A 290 -7.06 23.18 -9.65
C LYS A 290 -6.79 21.81 -10.25
N ALA A 291 -5.71 21.16 -9.82
CA ALA A 291 -5.37 19.81 -10.26
C ALA A 291 -6.45 18.80 -9.84
N ASN A 292 -6.95 18.88 -8.62
CA ASN A 292 -8.06 18.04 -8.16
C ASN A 292 -9.32 18.20 -9.01
N LEU A 293 -9.71 19.42 -9.33
CA LEU A 293 -10.90 19.68 -10.16
C LEU A 293 -10.72 19.21 -11.60
N GLU A 294 -9.51 19.33 -12.17
CA GLU A 294 -9.19 18.90 -13.52
C GLU A 294 -9.37 17.38 -13.70
N VAL A 295 -9.11 16.61 -12.66
CA VAL A 295 -9.36 15.16 -12.64
C VAL A 295 -10.70 14.79 -11.99
N SER A 296 -11.65 15.71 -11.97
CA SER A 296 -13.00 15.50 -11.42
C SER A 296 -13.05 15.05 -9.96
N ARG A 297 -11.99 15.36 -9.18
CA ARG A 297 -11.91 15.05 -7.76
C ARG A 297 -12.34 16.24 -6.91
N LYS A 298 -13.45 16.06 -6.20
CA LYS A 298 -13.96 17.06 -5.26
C LYS A 298 -13.55 16.66 -3.84
N GLN A 299 -12.49 17.28 -3.33
CA GLN A 299 -12.00 17.06 -1.97
C GLN A 299 -11.69 18.39 -1.28
N ASN A 300 -11.97 18.47 0.01
CA ASN A 300 -11.61 19.60 0.85
C ASN A 300 -10.43 19.21 1.74
N PHE A 301 -9.23 19.72 1.42
CA PHE A 301 -8.02 19.38 2.16
C PHE A 301 -8.05 19.87 3.61
N GLU A 302 -8.60 21.06 3.90
CA GLU A 302 -8.67 21.56 5.28
C GLU A 302 -9.52 20.66 6.18
N LYS A 303 -10.67 20.19 5.68
CA LYS A 303 -11.48 19.21 6.41
C LYS A 303 -10.76 17.88 6.57
N THR A 304 -10.06 17.41 5.53
CA THR A 304 -9.21 16.20 5.61
C THR A 304 -8.17 16.34 6.71
N LYS A 305 -7.47 17.48 6.76
CA LYS A 305 -6.47 17.82 7.77
C LYS A 305 -7.06 17.82 9.19
N GLU A 306 -8.24 18.44 9.37
CA GLU A 306 -8.95 18.42 10.67
C GLU A 306 -9.25 16.99 11.15
N VAL A 307 -9.74 16.12 10.26
CA VAL A 307 -10.04 14.72 10.59
C VAL A 307 -8.76 13.97 10.96
N ILE A 308 -7.69 14.13 10.19
CA ILE A 308 -6.40 13.50 10.46
C ILE A 308 -5.88 13.92 11.84
N LEU A 309 -5.87 15.22 12.14
CA LEU A 309 -5.39 15.74 13.42
C LEU A 309 -6.22 15.25 14.62
N LYS A 310 -7.54 15.08 14.46
CA LYS A 310 -8.43 14.56 15.50
C LYS A 310 -8.24 13.07 15.77
N LEU A 311 -7.92 12.29 14.72
CA LEU A 311 -7.88 10.82 14.81
C LEU A 311 -6.46 10.23 14.90
N LYS A 312 -5.39 11.02 14.70
CA LYS A 312 -4.00 10.53 14.62
C LYS A 312 -3.51 9.73 15.82
N ASP A 313 -4.09 9.98 17.01
CA ASP A 313 -3.72 9.27 18.24
C ASP A 313 -4.56 8.01 18.49
N HIS A 314 -5.61 7.80 17.68
CA HIS A 314 -6.57 6.69 17.80
C HIS A 314 -6.42 5.66 16.68
N VAL A 315 -6.13 6.09 15.45
CA VAL A 315 -6.07 5.25 14.25
C VAL A 315 -4.73 5.41 13.56
N GLU A 316 -4.15 4.31 13.09
CA GLU A 316 -3.02 4.39 12.17
C GLU A 316 -3.48 4.91 10.80
N MET A 317 -2.74 5.85 10.23
CA MET A 317 -3.09 6.47 8.95
C MET A 317 -1.99 6.28 7.93
N HIS A 318 -2.40 5.85 6.75
CA HIS A 318 -1.60 5.83 5.54
C HIS A 318 -2.15 6.94 4.63
N LEU A 319 -1.34 7.93 4.30
CA LEU A 319 -1.73 9.03 3.45
C LEU A 319 -1.10 8.88 2.07
N ASP A 320 -1.87 9.17 1.00
CA ASP A 320 -1.42 9.02 -0.37
C ASP A 320 -1.38 10.35 -1.11
N LEU A 321 -0.27 10.59 -1.81
CA LEU A 321 -0.10 11.63 -2.82
C LEU A 321 0.12 11.00 -4.20
N ILE A 322 -0.33 11.69 -5.27
CA ILE A 322 -0.07 11.30 -6.66
C ILE A 322 0.70 12.42 -7.34
N VAL A 323 1.91 12.12 -7.75
CA VAL A 323 2.76 13.00 -8.57
C VAL A 323 2.37 12.88 -10.03
N GLY A 324 2.30 14.03 -10.73
CA GLY A 324 2.06 14.08 -12.16
C GLY A 324 0.60 14.25 -12.57
N LEU A 325 -0.27 14.69 -11.67
CA LEU A 325 -1.63 15.11 -12.03
C LEU A 325 -1.59 16.33 -12.99
N PRO A 326 -2.61 16.51 -13.85
CA PRO A 326 -2.68 17.68 -14.70
C PRO A 326 -2.79 18.97 -13.86
N LEU A 327 -2.19 20.07 -14.32
CA LEU A 327 -2.10 21.37 -13.64
C LEU A 327 -1.34 21.34 -12.30
N ASP A 328 -0.60 20.27 -12.02
CA ASP A 328 0.15 20.08 -10.77
C ASP A 328 1.65 20.22 -11.08
N TYR A 329 2.16 21.46 -10.99
CA TYR A 329 3.53 21.82 -11.31
C TYR A 329 4.51 21.41 -10.19
N TRP A 330 5.79 21.64 -10.40
CA TRP A 330 6.83 21.31 -9.43
C TRP A 330 6.58 21.92 -8.03
N ASP A 331 6.24 23.21 -7.99
CA ASP A 331 5.99 23.88 -6.72
C ASP A 331 4.69 23.43 -6.04
N ASP A 332 3.70 23.00 -6.82
CA ASP A 332 2.45 22.42 -6.28
C ASP A 332 2.72 21.04 -5.66
N ASN A 333 3.51 20.19 -6.32
CA ASN A 333 3.93 18.90 -5.78
C ASN A 333 4.78 19.07 -4.51
N LYS A 334 5.71 20.02 -4.51
CA LYS A 334 6.49 20.39 -3.33
C LYS A 334 5.59 20.82 -2.18
N ASN A 335 4.68 21.75 -2.44
CA ASN A 335 3.73 22.25 -1.43
C ASN A 335 2.84 21.12 -0.88
N SER A 336 2.32 20.26 -1.76
CA SER A 336 1.49 19.12 -1.36
C SER A 336 2.24 18.15 -0.46
N PHE A 337 3.49 17.84 -0.80
CA PHE A 337 4.34 17.00 0.01
C PHE A 337 4.60 17.61 1.39
N GLU A 338 4.98 18.91 1.45
CA GLU A 338 5.29 19.59 2.70
C GLU A 338 4.08 19.73 3.62
N GLU A 339 2.91 20.10 3.09
CA GLU A 339 1.68 20.25 3.88
C GLU A 339 1.19 18.90 4.45
N VAL A 340 1.30 17.82 3.66
CA VAL A 340 0.90 16.50 4.13
C VAL A 340 1.94 15.91 5.09
N PHE A 341 3.23 16.11 4.85
CA PHE A 341 4.27 15.61 5.75
C PHE A 341 4.24 16.26 7.14
N LYS A 342 3.84 17.54 7.23
CA LYS A 342 3.64 18.26 8.51
C LYS A 342 2.58 17.60 9.42
N LEU A 343 1.73 16.72 8.88
CA LEU A 343 0.78 15.94 9.68
C LEU A 343 1.46 14.75 10.38
N TYR A 344 2.71 14.46 10.04
CA TYR A 344 3.50 13.33 10.53
C TYR A 344 2.78 11.99 10.40
N PRO A 345 2.27 11.63 9.21
CA PRO A 345 1.57 10.35 9.04
C PRO A 345 2.52 9.19 9.34
N PRO A 346 2.04 8.12 10.01
CA PRO A 346 2.84 6.91 10.23
C PRO A 346 3.41 6.31 8.94
N GLU A 347 2.72 6.50 7.82
CA GLU A 347 3.14 6.12 6.48
C GLU A 347 2.64 7.15 5.46
N LEU A 348 3.52 7.64 4.60
CA LEU A 348 3.21 8.51 3.47
C LEU A 348 3.63 7.82 2.18
N GLN A 349 2.67 7.54 1.32
CA GLN A 349 2.93 7.02 -0.01
C GLN A 349 2.99 8.16 -1.02
N LEU A 350 4.09 8.26 -1.73
CA LEU A 350 4.24 9.14 -2.87
C LEU A 350 4.14 8.31 -4.15
N GLY A 351 2.92 8.20 -4.69
CA GLY A 351 2.66 7.47 -5.92
C GLY A 351 2.85 8.36 -7.15
N PHE A 352 2.98 7.73 -8.32
CA PHE A 352 3.04 8.41 -9.61
C PHE A 352 1.77 8.11 -10.41
N LEU A 353 1.30 9.11 -11.18
CA LEU A 353 0.14 8.94 -12.04
C LEU A 353 0.34 7.74 -12.97
N LYS A 354 -0.66 6.87 -13.02
CA LYS A 354 -0.70 5.70 -13.89
C LYS A 354 -1.87 5.84 -14.86
N PHE A 355 -1.61 5.57 -16.12
CA PHE A 355 -2.60 5.67 -17.18
C PHE A 355 -3.33 4.34 -17.34
N LEU A 356 -4.19 4.05 -16.35
CA LEU A 356 -4.94 2.79 -16.30
C LEU A 356 -5.89 2.67 -17.49
N LYS A 357 -5.98 1.49 -18.07
CA LYS A 357 -6.86 1.21 -19.20
C LYS A 357 -8.31 1.53 -18.88
N GLY A 358 -9.02 2.20 -19.80
CA GLY A 358 -10.41 2.63 -19.64
C GLY A 358 -10.63 3.89 -18.80
N THR A 359 -9.59 4.48 -18.21
CA THR A 359 -9.75 5.71 -17.41
C THR A 359 -9.75 6.95 -18.28
N PRO A 360 -10.58 7.98 -17.95
CA PRO A 360 -10.63 9.22 -18.71
C PRO A 360 -9.29 9.95 -18.81
N VAL A 361 -8.43 9.89 -17.80
CA VAL A 361 -7.09 10.51 -17.85
C VAL A 361 -6.22 9.87 -18.93
N ARG A 362 -6.37 8.57 -19.16
CA ARG A 362 -5.67 7.87 -20.27
C ARG A 362 -6.19 8.31 -21.64
N GLU A 363 -7.50 8.50 -21.77
CA GLU A 363 -8.10 8.96 -23.03
C GLU A 363 -7.71 10.40 -23.37
N LYS A 364 -7.54 11.24 -22.34
CA LYS A 364 -7.19 12.66 -22.46
C LYS A 364 -5.68 12.93 -22.49
N TYR A 365 -4.81 11.93 -22.56
CA TYR A 365 -3.37 12.10 -22.38
C TYR A 365 -2.74 13.17 -23.29
N GLN A 366 -3.21 13.30 -24.52
CA GLN A 366 -2.69 14.29 -25.49
C GLN A 366 -2.99 15.74 -25.06
N GLN A 367 -4.13 16.00 -24.39
CA GLN A 367 -4.54 17.34 -23.97
C GLN A 367 -3.55 17.95 -22.97
N HIS A 368 -2.90 17.09 -22.16
CA HIS A 368 -1.97 17.49 -21.13
C HIS A 368 -0.50 17.20 -21.49
N GLY A 369 -0.24 16.78 -22.73
CA GLY A 369 1.10 16.41 -23.18
C GLY A 369 1.71 15.26 -22.40
N PHE A 370 0.89 14.34 -21.90
CA PHE A 370 1.37 13.19 -21.15
C PHE A 370 2.10 12.19 -22.04
N VAL A 371 3.28 11.80 -21.57
CA VAL A 371 4.01 10.62 -22.04
C VAL A 371 4.08 9.64 -20.87
N PHE A 372 3.75 8.38 -21.13
CA PHE A 372 3.76 7.32 -20.12
C PHE A 372 4.32 6.02 -20.68
N ASP A 373 4.74 5.13 -19.79
CA ASP A 373 5.25 3.81 -20.18
C ASP A 373 4.11 2.99 -20.84
N PRO A 374 4.29 2.48 -22.07
CA PRO A 374 3.30 1.62 -22.72
C PRO A 374 3.12 0.26 -22.02
N VAL A 375 4.09 -0.15 -21.19
CA VAL A 375 4.05 -1.38 -20.40
C VAL A 375 3.51 -1.10 -18.99
N ALA A 376 2.72 -2.02 -18.45
CA ALA A 376 2.26 -1.92 -17.07
C ALA A 376 3.43 -1.71 -16.09
N PRO A 377 3.33 -0.78 -15.16
CA PRO A 377 2.12 -0.14 -14.64
C PRO A 377 1.70 1.17 -15.32
N TYR A 378 2.12 1.47 -16.56
CA TYR A 378 1.73 2.64 -17.34
C TYR A 378 2.03 3.97 -16.64
N GLN A 379 3.17 4.04 -15.98
CA GLN A 379 3.55 5.20 -15.18
C GLN A 379 3.92 6.39 -16.05
N ILE A 380 3.59 7.59 -15.59
CA ILE A 380 3.98 8.86 -16.21
C ILE A 380 5.50 8.95 -16.40
N ILE A 381 5.93 9.48 -17.55
CA ILE A 381 7.33 9.76 -17.88
C ILE A 381 7.56 11.26 -17.95
N GLU A 382 6.62 12.03 -18.54
CA GLU A 382 6.65 13.49 -18.62
C GLU A 382 5.27 14.05 -18.95
N SER A 383 5.08 15.35 -18.78
CA SER A 383 3.87 16.08 -19.15
C SER A 383 4.17 17.56 -19.44
N ASN A 384 3.13 18.34 -19.79
CA ASN A 384 3.23 19.80 -19.88
C ASN A 384 3.56 20.47 -18.53
N TYR A 385 3.48 19.74 -17.40
CA TYR A 385 3.58 20.25 -16.03
C TYR A 385 4.86 19.82 -15.32
N LEU A 386 5.35 18.62 -15.61
CA LEU A 386 6.57 18.03 -15.05
C LEU A 386 7.42 17.39 -16.14
N SER A 387 8.68 17.83 -16.22
CA SER A 387 9.64 17.20 -17.13
C SER A 387 10.05 15.81 -16.67
N LYS A 388 10.59 15.02 -17.59
CA LYS A 388 11.15 13.69 -17.31
C LYS A 388 12.22 13.75 -16.21
N GLU A 389 13.07 14.77 -16.18
CA GLU A 389 14.11 14.95 -15.17
C GLU A 389 13.51 15.24 -13.79
N GLN A 390 12.49 16.11 -13.73
CA GLN A 390 11.77 16.41 -12.49
C GLN A 390 11.12 15.15 -11.91
N LEU A 391 10.43 14.36 -12.73
CA LEU A 391 9.83 13.09 -12.29
C LEU A 391 10.87 12.09 -11.82
N ALA A 392 12.00 11.94 -12.53
CA ALA A 392 13.10 11.07 -12.11
C ALA A 392 13.72 11.52 -10.76
N ASN A 393 13.79 12.82 -10.51
CA ASN A 393 14.23 13.35 -9.23
C ASN A 393 13.24 13.07 -8.08
N ILE A 394 11.92 13.16 -8.34
CA ILE A 394 10.90 12.81 -7.33
C ILE A 394 10.93 11.30 -7.02
N VAL A 395 11.29 10.43 -7.97
CA VAL A 395 11.52 8.99 -7.68
C VAL A 395 12.62 8.80 -6.64
N LYS A 396 13.72 9.57 -6.70
CA LYS A 396 14.79 9.51 -5.69
C LYS A 396 14.32 10.00 -4.32
N LEU A 397 13.47 11.04 -4.30
CA LEU A 397 12.84 11.52 -3.08
C LEU A 397 11.93 10.43 -2.49
N GLU A 398 11.12 9.77 -3.30
CA GLU A 398 10.22 8.68 -2.88
C GLU A 398 11.01 7.52 -2.25
N HIS A 399 12.11 7.11 -2.86
CA HIS A 399 12.99 6.10 -2.28
C HIS A 399 13.58 6.53 -0.93
N ALA A 400 14.01 7.79 -0.78
CA ALA A 400 14.50 8.31 0.49
C ALA A 400 13.37 8.36 1.54
N LEU A 401 12.16 8.77 1.17
CA LEU A 401 10.97 8.75 2.03
C LEU A 401 10.70 7.34 2.56
N GLU A 402 10.69 6.34 1.67
CA GLU A 402 10.47 4.94 2.04
C GLU A 402 11.57 4.43 2.98
N ILE A 403 12.85 4.70 2.68
CA ILE A 403 13.96 4.24 3.49
C ILE A 403 13.97 4.89 4.87
N TYR A 404 13.79 6.19 4.96
CA TYR A 404 14.07 6.93 6.19
C TYR A 404 12.84 7.22 7.04
N TRP A 405 11.67 7.52 6.44
CA TRP A 405 10.44 7.83 7.16
C TRP A 405 9.54 6.61 7.34
N ASN A 406 9.09 5.98 6.26
CA ASN A 406 8.13 4.87 6.34
C ASN A 406 8.69 3.66 7.11
N LYS A 407 10.00 3.41 7.05
CA LYS A 407 10.70 2.43 7.89
C LYS A 407 11.02 2.95 9.30
N LYS A 408 10.60 4.16 9.64
CA LYS A 408 10.79 4.79 10.97
C LYS A 408 12.26 4.85 11.43
N ARG A 409 13.19 5.16 10.50
CA ARG A 409 14.63 5.13 10.78
C ARG A 409 15.21 6.47 11.24
N LEU A 410 14.67 7.60 10.74
CA LEU A 410 15.12 8.96 11.09
C LEU A 410 13.97 9.82 11.64
N LEU A 411 13.18 9.30 12.58
CA LEU A 411 11.97 9.97 13.06
C LEU A 411 12.26 11.32 13.72
N GLN A 412 13.24 11.38 14.62
CA GLN A 412 13.56 12.60 15.36
C GLN A 412 14.24 13.61 14.42
N THR A 413 15.18 13.15 13.61
CA THR A 413 15.87 13.95 12.59
C THR A 413 14.89 14.62 11.65
N LEU A 414 13.95 13.85 11.07
CA LEU A 414 13.01 14.35 10.06
C LEU A 414 11.93 15.27 10.65
N LYS A 415 11.54 15.09 11.89
CA LYS A 415 10.69 16.05 12.62
C LYS A 415 11.38 17.40 12.79
N TYR A 416 12.66 17.39 13.16
CA TYR A 416 13.46 18.61 13.26
C TYR A 416 13.64 19.29 11.91
N VAL A 417 13.94 18.51 10.86
CA VAL A 417 14.04 19.03 9.48
C VAL A 417 12.74 19.69 9.05
N THR A 418 11.58 19.06 9.33
CA THR A 418 10.27 19.61 8.97
C THR A 418 9.98 20.96 9.63
N ALA A 419 10.49 21.17 10.85
CA ALA A 419 10.29 22.41 11.59
C ALA A 419 11.24 23.55 11.15
N ASN A 420 12.43 23.23 10.61
CA ASN A 420 13.51 24.21 10.39
C ASN A 420 13.94 24.35 8.92
N TYR A 421 13.60 23.39 8.06
CA TYR A 421 14.03 23.31 6.66
C TYR A 421 12.87 22.86 5.76
N SER A 422 13.07 22.93 4.43
CA SER A 422 12.16 22.28 3.47
C SER A 422 12.35 20.77 3.51
N ILE A 423 11.36 20.06 4.01
CA ILE A 423 11.40 18.59 4.07
C ILE A 423 11.42 17.96 2.68
N PHE A 424 10.76 18.58 1.69
CA PHE A 424 10.82 18.15 0.30
C PHE A 424 12.24 18.22 -0.26
N ASN A 425 12.91 19.37 -0.10
CA ASN A 425 14.28 19.54 -0.58
C ASN A 425 15.24 18.59 0.14
N PHE A 426 15.07 18.41 1.45
CA PHE A 426 15.91 17.51 2.22
C PHE A 426 15.82 16.06 1.70
N PHE A 427 14.63 15.54 1.47
CA PHE A 427 14.47 14.19 0.91
C PHE A 427 14.97 14.09 -0.53
N LEU A 428 14.75 15.12 -1.33
CA LEU A 428 15.22 15.18 -2.72
C LEU A 428 16.75 15.09 -2.78
N GLU A 429 17.44 15.95 -2.04
CA GLU A 429 18.90 15.99 -1.99
C GLU A 429 19.49 14.73 -1.34
N LEU A 430 18.87 14.22 -0.27
CA LEU A 430 19.27 12.97 0.37
C LEU A 430 19.10 11.77 -0.57
N GLY A 431 18.01 11.73 -1.35
CA GLY A 431 17.78 10.67 -2.33
C GLY A 431 18.81 10.71 -3.47
N GLN A 432 19.10 11.90 -3.99
CA GLN A 432 20.17 12.10 -4.99
C GLN A 432 21.54 11.70 -4.43
N PHE A 433 21.85 12.10 -3.20
CA PHE A 433 23.09 11.75 -2.54
C PHE A 433 23.21 10.25 -2.26
N PHE A 434 22.12 9.59 -1.88
CA PHE A 434 22.07 8.14 -1.66
C PHE A 434 22.42 7.38 -2.93
N GLU A 435 21.80 7.75 -4.07
CA GLU A 435 22.01 7.09 -5.37
C GLU A 435 23.49 7.16 -5.82
N THR A 436 24.21 8.23 -5.48
CA THR A 436 25.65 8.33 -5.82
C THR A 436 26.55 7.39 -5.00
N ARG A 437 26.05 6.81 -3.92
CA ARG A 437 26.84 6.01 -2.95
C ARG A 437 26.36 4.56 -2.82
N SER A 438 25.10 4.30 -3.11
CA SER A 438 24.50 2.96 -2.99
C SER A 438 23.28 2.81 -3.90
N SER A 439 22.86 1.58 -4.14
CA SER A 439 21.61 1.30 -4.84
C SER A 439 20.44 1.31 -3.86
N PHE A 440 19.30 1.88 -4.26
CA PHE A 440 18.05 1.82 -3.48
C PHE A 440 17.51 0.38 -3.28
N PHE A 441 18.02 -0.57 -4.07
CA PHE A 441 17.57 -1.97 -4.02
C PHE A 441 18.54 -2.90 -3.32
N SER A 442 19.74 -2.40 -2.96
CA SER A 442 20.78 -3.21 -2.32
C SER A 442 21.65 -2.34 -1.40
N TYR A 443 21.31 -2.30 -0.11
CA TYR A 443 22.01 -1.56 0.93
C TYR A 443 21.91 -2.29 2.27
N THR A 444 22.88 -2.05 3.14
CA THR A 444 22.90 -2.58 4.51
C THR A 444 22.22 -1.58 5.48
N ALA A 445 21.88 -2.06 6.68
CA ALA A 445 21.39 -1.20 7.75
C ALA A 445 22.40 -0.11 8.14
N LEU A 446 23.70 -0.37 8.02
CA LEU A 446 24.77 0.59 8.31
C LEU A 446 24.87 1.65 7.23
N ASP A 447 24.75 1.29 5.95
CA ASP A 447 24.82 2.22 4.82
C ASP A 447 23.80 3.35 4.97
N ILE A 448 22.59 3.05 5.45
CA ILE A 448 21.51 4.00 5.66
C ILE A 448 21.99 5.18 6.52
N TYR A 449 22.56 4.88 7.69
CA TYR A 449 22.99 5.92 8.63
C TYR A 449 24.32 6.57 8.23
N THR A 450 25.23 5.81 7.63
CA THR A 450 26.50 6.32 7.15
C THR A 450 26.30 7.31 6.01
N ILE A 451 25.40 7.01 5.07
CA ILE A 451 25.05 7.89 3.96
C ILE A 451 24.34 9.15 4.48
N ALA A 452 23.35 9.00 5.37
CA ALA A 452 22.65 10.13 5.96
C ALA A 452 23.61 11.04 6.77
N ASN A 453 24.52 10.45 7.55
CA ASN A 453 25.52 11.24 8.28
C ASN A 453 26.46 11.99 7.35
N ALA A 454 26.96 11.35 6.30
CA ALA A 454 27.81 12.01 5.31
C ALA A 454 27.09 13.13 4.57
N PHE A 455 25.80 12.93 4.26
CA PHE A 455 24.94 13.96 3.66
C PHE A 455 24.79 15.17 4.60
N ILE A 456 24.44 14.92 5.87
CA ILE A 456 24.28 15.99 6.86
C ILE A 456 25.62 16.73 7.10
N GLN A 457 26.74 16.00 7.19
CA GLN A 457 28.06 16.61 7.31
C GLN A 457 28.42 17.51 6.13
N GLN A 458 28.01 17.16 4.92
CA GLN A 458 28.33 17.95 3.73
C GLN A 458 27.41 19.17 3.56
N HIS A 459 26.11 19.03 3.85
CA HIS A 459 25.10 20.05 3.52
C HIS A 459 24.61 20.86 4.73
N TYR A 460 24.81 20.34 5.95
CA TYR A 460 24.33 20.93 7.21
C TYR A 460 25.41 20.91 8.31
N ALA A 461 26.68 21.13 7.94
CA ALA A 461 27.84 20.98 8.83
C ALA A 461 27.73 21.76 10.14
N ASP A 462 27.15 22.96 10.12
CA ASP A 462 27.01 23.85 11.26
C ASP A 462 25.81 23.52 12.18
N ASP A 463 24.89 22.65 11.74
CA ASP A 463 23.72 22.28 12.52
C ASP A 463 24.02 21.11 13.47
N LYS A 464 24.61 21.42 14.63
CA LYS A 464 24.94 20.43 15.67
C LYS A 464 23.73 19.63 16.15
N THR A 465 22.56 20.26 16.20
CA THR A 465 21.32 19.61 16.63
C THR A 465 20.92 18.52 15.66
N LEU A 466 21.01 18.78 14.36
CA LEU A 466 20.70 17.80 13.33
C LEU A 466 21.63 16.57 13.40
N HIS A 467 22.93 16.80 13.62
CA HIS A 467 23.89 15.71 13.84
C HIS A 467 23.58 14.87 15.09
N GLN A 468 23.19 15.53 16.18
CA GLN A 468 22.82 14.83 17.42
C GLN A 468 21.56 14.01 17.27
N LEU A 469 20.53 14.54 16.58
CA LEU A 469 19.28 13.82 16.32
C LEU A 469 19.47 12.60 15.42
N LEU A 470 20.32 12.72 14.37
CA LEU A 470 20.71 11.57 13.55
C LEU A 470 21.35 10.46 14.40
N ALA A 471 22.27 10.84 15.28
CA ALA A 471 22.94 9.89 16.16
C ALA A 471 21.94 9.23 17.12
N ILE A 472 20.99 9.99 17.68
CA ILE A 472 19.93 9.45 18.55
C ILE A 472 19.07 8.45 17.79
N ASP A 473 18.59 8.81 16.58
CA ASP A 473 17.82 7.91 15.73
C ASP A 473 18.59 6.62 15.42
N TYR A 474 19.88 6.71 15.12
CA TYR A 474 20.76 5.55 14.92
C TYR A 474 20.80 4.64 16.15
N TYR A 475 21.11 5.21 17.32
CA TYR A 475 21.23 4.43 18.55
C TYR A 475 19.89 3.77 18.94
N LEU A 476 18.76 4.41 18.69
CA LEU A 476 17.43 3.88 19.01
C LEU A 476 16.93 2.79 18.04
N GLN A 477 17.64 2.50 16.95
CA GLN A 477 17.25 1.42 16.03
C GLN A 477 17.91 0.07 16.34
N HIS A 478 18.99 0.05 17.12
CA HIS A 478 19.78 -1.16 17.35
C HIS A 478 19.39 -1.83 18.66
N LYS A 479 18.98 -3.10 18.64
CA LYS A 479 18.66 -3.86 19.86
C LYS A 479 19.88 -4.05 20.77
N ILE A 480 21.06 -4.09 20.18
CA ILE A 480 22.37 -4.22 20.86
C ILE A 480 23.13 -2.92 20.64
N LYS A 481 23.84 -2.45 21.67
CA LYS A 481 24.68 -1.24 21.55
C LYS A 481 25.61 -1.37 20.34
N PRO A 482 25.51 -0.48 19.34
CA PRO A 482 26.36 -0.52 18.16
C PRO A 482 27.82 -0.17 18.49
N ALA A 483 28.76 -0.73 17.74
CA ALA A 483 30.18 -0.43 17.89
C ALA A 483 30.58 0.88 17.21
N GLN A 484 29.88 1.31 16.15
CA GLN A 484 30.13 2.56 15.46
C GLN A 484 29.46 3.72 16.20
N HIS A 485 30.12 4.87 16.24
CA HIS A 485 29.65 6.07 16.89
C HIS A 485 29.55 7.22 15.88
N PHE A 486 28.43 7.94 15.89
CA PHE A 486 28.22 9.17 15.10
C PHE A 486 28.48 10.45 15.93
N ILE A 487 28.30 10.35 17.24
CA ILE A 487 28.78 11.35 18.22
C ILE A 487 29.48 10.61 19.36
N ASN A 488 30.42 11.29 19.99
CA ASN A 488 31.18 10.71 21.10
C ASN A 488 30.31 10.61 22.35
N GLU A 489 30.40 9.46 23.03
CA GLU A 489 29.88 9.33 24.40
C GLU A 489 30.76 10.14 25.37
N ILE A 490 30.25 10.43 26.56
CA ILE A 490 31.08 10.92 27.66
C ILE A 490 32.17 9.91 28.03
N ASP A 491 33.18 10.36 28.76
CA ASP A 491 34.29 9.48 29.20
C ASP A 491 33.78 8.24 29.93
N LYS A 492 34.50 7.12 29.76
CA LYS A 492 34.09 5.84 30.33
C LYS A 492 33.97 5.86 31.85
N LYS A 493 34.88 6.57 32.55
CA LYS A 493 34.89 6.64 34.01
C LYS A 493 33.71 7.51 34.49
N GLU A 494 33.53 8.65 33.86
CA GLU A 494 32.38 9.53 34.11
C GLU A 494 31.05 8.82 33.89
N LYS A 495 30.95 8.06 32.79
CA LYS A 495 29.77 7.26 32.46
C LYS A 495 29.43 6.25 33.56
N PHE A 496 30.39 5.47 34.04
CA PHE A 496 30.10 4.49 35.09
C PHE A 496 29.76 5.14 36.44
N SER A 497 30.44 6.24 36.79
CA SER A 497 30.09 7.04 37.98
C SER A 497 28.64 7.51 37.94
N LEU A 498 28.22 8.05 36.77
CA LEU A 498 26.85 8.52 36.57
C LEU A 498 25.82 7.38 36.66
N LEU A 499 26.12 6.23 36.03
CA LEU A 499 25.20 5.08 36.07
C LEU A 499 25.06 4.50 37.49
N ASP A 500 26.13 4.52 38.33
CA ASP A 500 26.07 4.14 39.73
C ASP A 500 25.26 5.12 40.58
N GLU A 501 25.44 6.44 40.37
CA GLU A 501 24.67 7.50 41.01
C GLU A 501 23.18 7.36 40.74
N LEU A 502 22.81 7.06 39.51
CA LEU A 502 21.43 6.84 39.07
C LEU A 502 20.90 5.44 39.42
N HIS A 503 21.66 4.61 40.12
CA HIS A 503 21.31 3.22 40.46
C HIS A 503 20.93 2.35 39.27
N LEU A 504 21.50 2.59 38.08
CA LEU A 504 21.22 1.85 36.87
C LEU A 504 22.09 0.57 36.81
N PRO A 505 21.50 -0.61 36.50
CA PRO A 505 22.20 -1.90 36.58
C PRO A 505 23.16 -2.15 35.42
N HIS A 506 24.20 -1.33 35.26
CA HIS A 506 25.15 -1.36 34.16
C HIS A 506 26.03 -2.64 34.08
N GLN A 507 26.05 -3.44 35.13
CA GLN A 507 26.70 -4.75 35.12
C GLN A 507 25.92 -5.78 34.30
N LYS A 508 24.57 -5.65 34.24
CA LYS A 508 23.65 -6.56 33.54
C LYS A 508 23.16 -6.00 32.21
N MET A 509 23.15 -4.66 32.04
CA MET A 509 22.61 -3.96 30.90
C MET A 509 23.70 -3.11 30.23
N ARG A 510 23.55 -2.84 28.94
CA ARG A 510 24.43 -1.92 28.21
C ARG A 510 23.79 -0.55 28.09
N TYR A 511 24.60 0.48 28.20
CA TYR A 511 24.15 1.88 28.12
C TYR A 511 25.01 2.67 27.14
N THR A 512 24.39 3.63 26.46
CA THR A 512 25.05 4.74 25.77
C THR A 512 24.65 6.03 26.48
N VAL A 513 25.61 6.90 26.79
CA VAL A 513 25.37 8.22 27.39
C VAL A 513 25.92 9.29 26.45
N LEU A 514 25.00 10.08 25.90
CA LEU A 514 25.29 11.06 24.83
C LEU A 514 25.15 12.48 25.36
N PRO A 515 26.19 13.32 25.24
CA PRO A 515 26.05 14.75 25.48
C PRO A 515 25.27 15.37 24.33
N ILE A 516 24.16 16.01 24.63
CA ILE A 516 23.33 16.74 23.68
C ILE A 516 23.16 18.19 24.09
N SER A 517 22.92 19.10 23.15
CA SER A 517 22.87 20.55 23.36
C SER A 517 21.46 21.08 23.64
N PHE A 518 20.47 20.22 23.73
CA PHE A 518 19.06 20.59 23.84
C PHE A 518 18.30 19.71 24.83
N ASN A 519 17.12 20.17 25.25
CA ASN A 519 16.20 19.40 26.08
C ASN A 519 15.46 18.36 25.25
N TYR A 520 15.83 17.08 25.41
CA TYR A 520 15.28 15.96 24.63
C TYR A 520 13.79 15.70 24.93
N GLN A 521 13.37 15.82 26.19
CA GLN A 521 11.98 15.58 26.58
C GLN A 521 11.05 16.62 25.95
N THR A 522 11.42 17.90 26.03
CA THR A 522 10.68 18.98 25.38
C THR A 522 10.60 18.77 23.87
N PHE A 523 11.72 18.42 23.23
CA PHE A 523 11.74 18.16 21.79
C PHE A 523 10.81 17.01 21.38
N THR A 524 10.79 15.90 22.11
CA THR A 524 9.93 14.74 21.76
C THR A 524 8.44 15.05 21.86
N ILE A 525 8.05 15.99 22.72
CA ILE A 525 6.65 16.40 22.93
C ILE A 525 6.24 17.49 21.93
N THR A 526 7.09 18.51 21.73
CA THR A 526 6.71 19.74 21.01
C THR A 526 7.33 19.87 19.62
N ASN A 527 8.29 19.02 19.26
CA ASN A 527 9.18 19.12 18.10
C ASN A 527 9.97 20.45 18.07
N THR A 528 10.11 21.16 19.22
CA THR A 528 10.81 22.45 19.34
C THR A 528 12.10 22.26 20.12
N ILE A 529 13.19 22.87 19.64
CA ILE A 529 14.48 22.86 20.35
C ILE A 529 14.49 23.92 21.44
N VAL A 530 14.76 23.47 22.67
CA VAL A 530 15.12 24.33 23.79
C VAL A 530 16.57 24.01 24.13
N HIS A 531 17.44 25.03 24.04
CA HIS A 531 18.87 24.88 24.27
C HIS A 531 19.19 24.73 25.76
N GLU A 532 19.08 23.52 26.25
CA GLU A 532 19.43 23.08 27.59
C GLU A 532 20.29 21.82 27.47
N PRO A 533 21.63 21.93 27.63
CA PRO A 533 22.50 20.77 27.49
C PRO A 533 22.13 19.65 28.45
N GLN A 534 22.05 18.43 27.92
CA GLN A 534 21.67 17.22 28.69
C GLN A 534 22.62 16.05 28.40
N LEU A 535 22.66 15.10 29.32
CA LEU A 535 23.18 13.76 29.10
C LEU A 535 22.03 12.81 28.85
N LEU A 536 21.90 12.33 27.61
CA LEU A 536 20.86 11.39 27.19
C LEU A 536 21.31 9.96 27.43
N ILE A 537 20.55 9.20 28.23
CA ILE A 537 20.89 7.83 28.63
C ILE A 537 20.02 6.84 27.89
N ILE A 538 20.62 6.02 27.04
CA ILE A 538 19.95 4.99 26.23
C ILE A 538 20.33 3.61 26.75
N GLN A 539 19.33 2.77 27.07
CA GLN A 539 19.48 1.42 27.58
C GLN A 539 19.23 0.38 26.48
N TYR A 540 20.06 -0.65 26.46
CA TYR A 540 19.96 -1.81 25.56
C TYR A 540 19.71 -3.10 26.34
N THR A 541 18.65 -3.80 26.01
CA THR A 541 18.30 -5.11 26.59
C THR A 541 18.77 -6.28 25.73
N GLY A 542 19.14 -6.05 24.46
CA GLY A 542 19.51 -7.09 23.50
C GLY A 542 18.32 -7.80 22.83
N THR A 543 17.14 -7.71 23.39
CA THR A 543 15.93 -8.43 22.89
C THR A 543 14.88 -7.49 22.29
N SER A 544 14.69 -6.32 22.84
CA SER A 544 13.76 -5.28 22.37
C SER A 544 14.48 -4.08 21.77
N LYS A 545 13.72 -3.14 21.22
CA LYS A 545 14.26 -1.83 20.87
C LYS A 545 14.80 -1.13 22.12
N PRO A 546 15.90 -0.36 22.00
CA PRO A 546 16.43 0.41 23.11
C PRO A 546 15.46 1.50 23.55
N THR A 547 15.61 1.93 24.78
CA THR A 547 14.78 2.98 25.38
C THR A 547 15.64 4.09 25.95
N VAL A 548 15.18 5.32 25.81
CA VAL A 548 15.72 6.43 26.60
C VAL A 548 15.21 6.26 28.02
N VAL A 549 16.11 6.03 28.97
CA VAL A 549 15.76 5.84 30.36
C VAL A 549 15.79 7.14 31.15
N ASP A 550 16.65 8.07 30.75
CA ASP A 550 16.73 9.39 31.34
C ASP A 550 17.39 10.44 30.40
N ALA A 551 17.16 11.71 30.67
CA ALA A 551 17.81 12.86 30.06
C ALA A 551 18.02 13.91 31.16
N ILE A 552 19.21 13.89 31.77
CA ILE A 552 19.56 14.74 32.91
C ILE A 552 20.32 15.99 32.47
N PRO A 553 20.20 17.12 33.19
CA PRO A 553 21.02 18.31 32.89
C PRO A 553 22.50 17.97 32.85
N ALA A 554 23.20 18.37 31.81
CA ALA A 554 24.65 18.32 31.79
C ALA A 554 25.16 19.38 32.77
N MET A 555 25.72 18.96 33.91
CA MET A 555 26.39 19.93 34.78
C MET A 555 27.51 20.59 33.96
N VAL A 556 27.51 21.93 33.94
CA VAL A 556 28.64 22.70 33.36
C VAL A 556 29.83 22.37 34.25
N VAL A 557 30.72 21.52 33.74
CA VAL A 557 32.02 21.28 34.37
C VAL A 557 32.97 22.39 33.92
#